data_08ecc9e2c6f931405edb87aa5d3365eb
#
_entry.id   08ecc9e2c6f931405edb87aa5d3365eb
#
_cell.length_a   1.000
_cell.length_b   1.000
_cell.length_c   1.000
_cell.angle_alpha   90.00
_cell.angle_beta   90.00
_cell.angle_gamma   90.00
#
_symmetry.space_group_name_H-M   'P 1'
#
loop_
_entity.id
_entity.type
_entity.pdbx_description
1 polymer ?
#
loop_
_entity_poly.entity_id
_entity_poly.type
_entity_poly.pdbx_seq_one_letter_code
_entity_poly.pdbx_strand_id
1 'polypeptide(L)'
;RNTKVQLMKSLDNNNFRVGLMYRAFIYGKPWSNVTGELERLPKITKQDIVAYANRHFSNNYVQINKRMGKDESVKKIEKPKINPILTNRDTSSAFLAEVQQSAKSVKPIEPVFVDFNKDMEVFTLDNGIRVLYKQNTNNELFDFKILALEGSLENKYLEMAFNYFDFLGTDSLSQIEMDKMQYDYATYFRPMVWSHKAGVVLSGLNESFEPVLKLALDKIKNVKADENILENLKINTVKQLNDNKLNQKACFNCLRDYVAYGPVNPSIFSPSPSEVKSFTSDFLLSQIKDLFGKEQMMMYYGPLTKEQFKEVINREYKVNTPLAKTERKDYPFIRTNEAEVLVAPYDAKQIYMLGFSNTGEKYDLGKLPVVELYNAYFGGGMNAIVFQ
;
A
#
# COMPACT_ATOMS: atom_id res chain seq x y z
N ARG A 1 -2.63 22.69 5.50
CA ARG A 1 -3.61 21.61 5.29
C ARG A 1 -2.95 20.24 5.22
N ASN A 2 -1.98 19.99 4.34
CA ASN A 2 -1.33 18.69 4.19
C ASN A 2 -0.70 18.17 5.49
N THR A 3 0.04 19.01 6.22
CA THR A 3 0.61 18.65 7.53
C THR A 3 -0.48 18.29 8.55
N LYS A 4 -1.63 19.01 8.53
CA LYS A 4 -2.78 18.69 9.38
C LYS A 4 -3.32 17.31 9.07
N VAL A 5 -3.52 16.97 7.78
CA VAL A 5 -3.97 15.63 7.35
C VAL A 5 -3.02 14.54 7.82
N GLN A 6 -1.71 14.74 7.62
CA GLN A 6 -0.70 13.77 8.04
C GLN A 6 -0.69 13.56 9.55
N LEU A 7 -0.75 14.65 10.32
CA LEU A 7 -0.79 14.56 11.77
C LEU A 7 -2.06 13.86 12.25
N MET A 8 -3.24 14.20 11.70
CA MET A 8 -4.51 13.54 12.06
C MET A 8 -4.48 12.05 11.75
N LYS A 9 -4.00 11.64 10.56
CA LYS A 9 -3.81 10.21 10.21
C LYS A 9 -2.86 9.50 11.18
N SER A 10 -1.76 10.17 11.55
CA SER A 10 -0.77 9.59 12.45
C SER A 10 -1.31 9.46 13.88
N LEU A 11 -2.14 10.40 14.33
CA LEU A 11 -2.75 10.37 15.65
C LEU A 11 -3.77 9.23 15.85
N ASP A 12 -4.29 8.61 14.80
CA ASP A 12 -5.10 7.40 14.91
C ASP A 12 -4.28 6.18 15.36
N ASN A 13 -2.94 6.25 15.25
CA ASN A 13 -2.04 5.19 15.68
C ASN A 13 -1.54 5.43 17.12
N ASN A 14 -1.83 4.48 18.02
CA ASN A 14 -1.41 4.56 19.43
C ASN A 14 0.11 4.62 19.60
N ASN A 15 0.88 3.89 18.79
CA ASN A 15 2.34 3.92 18.86
C ASN A 15 2.88 5.30 18.48
N PHE A 16 2.24 5.98 17.53
CA PHE A 16 2.63 7.35 17.19
C PHE A 16 2.36 8.31 18.36
N ARG A 17 1.19 8.22 19.02
CA ARG A 17 0.85 9.05 20.20
C ARG A 17 1.86 8.85 21.32
N VAL A 18 2.15 7.60 21.67
CA VAL A 18 3.18 7.25 22.66
C VAL A 18 4.55 7.75 22.20
N GLY A 19 4.86 7.58 20.91
CA GLY A 19 6.09 8.10 20.31
C GLY A 19 6.28 9.61 20.42
N LEU A 20 5.21 10.39 20.34
CA LEU A 20 5.26 11.83 20.58
C LEU A 20 5.62 12.14 22.04
N MET A 21 5.00 11.41 22.99
CA MET A 21 5.21 11.63 24.43
C MET A 21 6.66 11.32 24.84
N TYR A 22 7.19 10.13 24.54
CA TYR A 22 8.53 9.77 24.94
C TYR A 22 9.60 10.59 24.20
N ARG A 23 9.38 10.97 22.93
CA ARG A 23 10.32 11.85 22.21
C ARG A 23 10.35 13.25 22.80
N ALA A 24 9.21 13.82 23.20
CA ALA A 24 9.17 15.08 23.90
C ALA A 24 10.04 15.02 25.17
N PHE A 25 9.93 13.94 25.94
CA PHE A 25 10.75 13.72 27.14
C PHE A 25 12.24 13.55 26.82
N ILE A 26 12.61 12.66 25.91
CA ILE A 26 14.01 12.39 25.55
C ILE A 26 14.73 13.65 25.03
N TYR A 27 14.05 14.44 24.21
CA TYR A 27 14.65 15.66 23.63
C TYR A 27 14.46 16.92 24.49
N GLY A 28 13.90 16.80 25.69
CA GLY A 28 13.62 17.93 26.58
C GLY A 28 12.71 18.99 25.96
N LYS A 29 11.81 18.60 25.06
CA LYS A 29 10.90 19.53 24.40
C LYS A 29 9.66 19.75 25.25
N PRO A 30 9.28 21.02 25.55
CA PRO A 30 8.02 21.31 26.20
C PRO A 30 6.84 20.69 25.44
N TRP A 31 5.90 20.07 26.15
CA TRP A 31 4.76 19.42 25.51
C TRP A 31 3.92 20.37 24.65
N SER A 32 3.81 21.64 25.07
CA SER A 32 3.17 22.71 24.30
C SER A 32 3.80 22.94 22.93
N ASN A 33 5.10 22.63 22.77
CA ASN A 33 5.76 22.71 21.48
C ASN A 33 5.35 21.57 20.54
N VAL A 34 4.99 20.43 21.08
CA VAL A 34 4.50 19.29 20.30
C VAL A 34 3.06 19.51 19.88
N THR A 35 2.20 19.87 20.83
CA THR A 35 0.76 20.08 20.56
C THR A 35 0.47 21.35 19.75
N GLY A 36 1.28 22.42 19.90
CA GLY A 36 1.14 23.68 19.18
C GLY A 36 1.79 23.73 17.80
N GLU A 37 2.21 22.61 17.23
CA GLU A 37 2.88 22.58 15.93
C GLU A 37 2.00 23.16 14.81
N LEU A 38 0.75 22.74 14.71
CA LEU A 38 -0.19 23.22 13.69
C LEU A 38 -0.51 24.71 13.81
N GLU A 39 -0.43 25.28 15.02
CA GLU A 39 -0.66 26.72 15.26
C GLU A 39 0.54 27.57 14.85
N ARG A 40 1.76 26.99 14.88
CA ARG A 40 3.01 27.68 14.50
C ARG A 40 3.25 27.66 13.00
N LEU A 41 2.89 26.58 12.31
CA LEU A 41 3.13 26.42 10.88
C LEU A 41 2.63 27.60 10.02
N PRO A 42 1.43 28.13 10.21
CA PRO A 42 0.94 29.27 9.41
C PRO A 42 1.69 30.59 9.65
N LYS A 43 2.49 30.66 10.73
CA LYS A 43 3.27 31.86 11.09
C LYS A 43 4.63 31.89 10.37
N ILE A 44 5.06 30.78 9.78
CA ILE A 44 6.32 30.68 9.05
C ILE A 44 6.12 31.35 7.68
N THR A 45 6.93 32.38 7.42
CA THR A 45 6.89 33.13 6.17
C THR A 45 7.89 32.58 5.13
N LYS A 46 7.73 32.99 3.87
CA LYS A 46 8.72 32.71 2.82
C LYS A 46 10.10 33.25 3.18
N GLN A 47 10.16 34.43 3.83
CA GLN A 47 11.41 35.05 4.26
C GLN A 47 12.12 34.20 5.31
N ASP A 48 11.39 33.60 6.26
CA ASP A 48 11.98 32.74 7.27
C ASP A 48 12.62 31.49 6.63
N ILE A 49 11.96 30.89 5.63
CA ILE A 49 12.48 29.74 4.88
C ILE A 49 13.73 30.13 4.10
N VAL A 50 13.73 31.27 3.40
CA VAL A 50 14.87 31.76 2.65
C VAL A 50 16.04 32.07 3.59
N ALA A 51 15.78 32.73 4.72
CA ALA A 51 16.80 33.03 5.74
C ALA A 51 17.41 31.75 6.33
N TYR A 52 16.58 30.74 6.59
CA TYR A 52 17.04 29.42 7.05
C TYR A 52 17.93 28.75 6.01
N ALA A 53 17.47 28.71 4.74
CA ALA A 53 18.22 28.10 3.65
C ALA A 53 19.59 28.77 3.45
N ASN A 54 19.63 30.12 3.42
CA ASN A 54 20.88 30.87 3.29
C ASN A 54 21.86 30.68 4.44
N ARG A 55 21.34 30.40 5.64
CA ARG A 55 22.18 30.11 6.82
C ARG A 55 22.76 28.71 6.80
N HIS A 56 22.00 27.72 6.34
CA HIS A 56 22.33 26.31 6.51
C HIS A 56 22.82 25.61 5.23
N PHE A 57 22.45 26.10 4.04
CA PHE A 57 22.83 25.51 2.76
C PHE A 57 23.85 26.40 2.05
N SER A 58 25.04 26.48 2.61
CA SER A 58 26.22 27.15 2.02
C SER A 58 27.15 26.11 1.40
N ASN A 59 28.40 26.50 1.14
CA ASN A 59 29.43 25.59 0.61
C ASN A 59 29.89 24.49 1.60
N ASN A 60 29.29 24.41 2.77
CA ASN A 60 29.56 23.38 3.78
C ASN A 60 28.71 22.13 3.53
N TYR A 61 29.05 21.36 2.51
CA TYR A 61 28.39 20.10 2.17
C TYR A 61 29.39 19.01 1.80
N VAL A 62 28.98 17.75 1.94
CA VAL A 62 29.70 16.58 1.47
C VAL A 62 29.01 16.05 0.22
N GLN A 63 29.75 15.98 -0.89
CA GLN A 63 29.26 15.39 -2.12
C GLN A 63 29.81 13.97 -2.27
N ILE A 64 28.93 13.00 -2.40
CA ILE A 64 29.29 11.60 -2.66
C ILE A 64 28.93 11.27 -4.11
N ASN A 65 29.94 10.92 -4.92
CA ASN A 65 29.76 10.56 -6.31
C ASN A 65 29.89 9.03 -6.48
N LYS A 66 28.81 8.37 -6.89
CA LYS A 66 28.86 6.95 -7.29
C LYS A 66 29.20 6.86 -8.76
N ARG A 67 30.32 6.21 -9.11
CA ARG A 67 30.74 5.98 -10.49
C ARG A 67 30.67 4.49 -10.81
N MET A 68 30.46 4.16 -12.09
CA MET A 68 30.61 2.79 -12.57
C MET A 68 32.07 2.39 -12.59
N GLY A 69 32.37 1.15 -12.21
CA GLY A 69 33.71 0.57 -12.19
C GLY A 69 34.19 0.19 -10.79
N LYS A 70 35.38 -0.40 -10.75
CA LYS A 70 36.05 -0.78 -9.51
C LYS A 70 37.13 0.26 -9.20
N ASP A 71 37.12 0.79 -8.00
CA ASP A 71 38.13 1.69 -7.51
C ASP A 71 39.21 0.87 -6.76
N GLU A 72 40.37 0.70 -7.39
CA GLU A 72 41.52 -0.04 -6.82
C GLU A 72 42.21 0.71 -5.68
N SER A 73 41.92 2.02 -5.51
CA SER A 73 42.49 2.84 -4.43
C SER A 73 41.82 2.64 -3.08
N VAL A 74 40.64 2.00 -3.04
CA VAL A 74 39.89 1.73 -1.82
C VAL A 74 40.64 0.78 -0.91
N LYS A 75 41.23 1.31 0.15
CA LYS A 75 41.88 0.48 1.18
C LYS A 75 40.83 -0.30 1.96
N LYS A 76 41.04 -1.60 2.06
CA LYS A 76 40.21 -2.47 2.88
C LYS A 76 40.47 -2.13 4.35
N ILE A 77 39.46 -1.62 5.05
CA ILE A 77 39.53 -1.36 6.49
C ILE A 77 39.54 -2.71 7.20
N GLU A 78 40.52 -2.97 8.05
CA GLU A 78 40.50 -4.15 8.92
C GLU A 78 39.28 -4.08 9.85
N LYS A 79 38.54 -5.18 9.92
CA LYS A 79 37.41 -5.26 10.86
C LYS A 79 37.95 -5.20 12.28
N PRO A 80 37.43 -4.31 13.14
CA PRO A 80 37.79 -4.30 14.55
C PRO A 80 37.48 -5.67 15.16
N LYS A 81 38.34 -6.13 16.06
CA LYS A 81 38.08 -7.37 16.79
C LYS A 81 36.89 -7.17 17.70
N ILE A 82 35.75 -7.75 17.34
CA ILE A 82 34.54 -7.70 18.14
C ILE A 82 34.61 -8.87 19.14
N ASN A 83 34.68 -8.57 20.42
CA ASN A 83 34.54 -9.59 21.45
C ASN A 83 33.06 -9.99 21.53
N PRO A 84 32.73 -11.29 21.41
CA PRO A 84 31.37 -11.74 21.56
C PRO A 84 30.83 -11.36 22.95
N ILE A 85 29.66 -10.75 23.00
CA ILE A 85 28.98 -10.52 24.28
C ILE A 85 28.36 -11.87 24.67
N LEU A 86 28.88 -12.46 25.75
CA LEU A 86 28.28 -13.64 26.34
C LEU A 86 26.97 -13.20 27.01
N THR A 87 25.84 -13.52 26.36
CA THR A 87 24.51 -13.29 26.93
C THR A 87 24.21 -14.40 27.92
N ASN A 88 24.03 -14.05 29.18
CA ASN A 88 23.52 -14.98 30.17
C ASN A 88 21.99 -15.12 29.96
N ARG A 89 21.56 -16.27 29.47
CA ARG A 89 20.14 -16.58 29.24
C ARG A 89 19.45 -17.21 30.44
N ASP A 90 20.22 -17.62 31.44
CA ASP A 90 19.72 -18.39 32.57
C ASP A 90 19.34 -17.50 33.77
N THR A 91 19.73 -16.23 33.77
CA THR A 91 19.39 -15.29 34.83
C THR A 91 18.75 -14.02 34.27
N SER A 92 17.74 -13.51 34.96
CA SER A 92 17.15 -12.20 34.69
C SER A 92 17.69 -11.16 35.68
N SER A 93 17.76 -9.87 35.25
CA SER A 93 18.09 -8.79 36.16
C SER A 93 17.00 -8.63 37.22
N ALA A 94 17.38 -8.08 38.40
CA ALA A 94 16.42 -7.75 39.45
C ALA A 94 15.28 -6.86 38.94
N PHE A 95 15.60 -5.89 38.08
CA PHE A 95 14.62 -5.02 37.43
C PHE A 95 13.63 -5.81 36.55
N LEU A 96 14.11 -6.76 35.75
CA LEU A 96 13.22 -7.57 34.92
C LEU A 96 12.31 -8.47 35.78
N ALA A 97 12.84 -9.01 36.87
CA ALA A 97 12.05 -9.80 37.83
C ALA A 97 10.94 -8.96 38.48
N GLU A 98 11.24 -7.71 38.85
CA GLU A 98 10.26 -6.75 39.38
C GLU A 98 9.17 -6.42 38.36
N VAL A 99 9.54 -6.13 37.11
CA VAL A 99 8.60 -5.88 36.00
C VAL A 99 7.70 -7.09 35.76
N GLN A 100 8.28 -8.30 35.75
CA GLN A 100 7.49 -9.52 35.57
C GLN A 100 6.53 -9.78 36.73
N GLN A 101 6.93 -9.46 37.97
CA GLN A 101 6.06 -9.55 39.13
C GLN A 101 4.91 -8.53 39.05
N SER A 102 5.22 -7.29 38.69
CA SER A 102 4.22 -6.25 38.49
C SER A 102 3.24 -6.60 37.38
N ALA A 103 3.71 -7.19 36.28
CA ALA A 103 2.87 -7.62 35.15
C ALA A 103 1.83 -8.66 35.55
N LYS A 104 2.10 -9.51 36.57
CA LYS A 104 1.12 -10.50 37.05
C LYS A 104 -0.14 -9.87 37.67
N SER A 105 -0.03 -8.66 38.18
CA SER A 105 -1.15 -7.91 38.76
C SER A 105 -1.92 -7.08 37.74
N VAL A 106 -1.42 -6.95 36.52
CA VAL A 106 -2.09 -6.19 35.46
C VAL A 106 -3.25 -7.01 34.90
N LYS A 107 -4.44 -6.40 34.93
CA LYS A 107 -5.62 -7.03 34.33
C LYS A 107 -5.43 -7.14 32.81
N PRO A 108 -5.63 -8.29 32.20
CA PRO A 108 -5.56 -8.45 30.74
C PRO A 108 -6.49 -7.44 30.03
N ILE A 109 -6.04 -6.89 28.92
CA ILE A 109 -6.88 -6.06 28.05
C ILE A 109 -7.74 -7.02 27.23
N GLU A 110 -9.06 -6.92 27.39
CA GLU A 110 -9.98 -7.67 26.56
C GLU A 110 -9.94 -7.16 25.12
N PRO A 111 -9.78 -8.04 24.13
CA PRO A 111 -9.77 -7.64 22.73
C PRO A 111 -11.15 -7.14 22.30
N VAL A 112 -11.18 -6.05 21.57
CA VAL A 112 -12.39 -5.52 20.94
C VAL A 112 -12.37 -5.94 19.47
N PHE A 113 -13.27 -6.83 19.10
CA PHE A 113 -13.40 -7.29 17.71
C PHE A 113 -14.40 -6.41 16.96
N VAL A 114 -14.10 -6.15 15.68
CA VAL A 114 -15.02 -5.47 14.78
C VAL A 114 -16.20 -6.40 14.47
N ASP A 115 -17.42 -5.92 14.73
CA ASP A 115 -18.65 -6.58 14.30
C ASP A 115 -19.18 -5.88 13.04
N PHE A 116 -18.96 -6.48 11.89
CA PHE A 116 -19.36 -5.89 10.59
C PHE A 116 -20.86 -5.60 10.47
N ASN A 117 -21.70 -6.24 11.29
CA ASN A 117 -23.14 -5.97 11.27
C ASN A 117 -23.53 -4.77 12.14
N LYS A 118 -22.69 -4.37 13.11
CA LYS A 118 -22.92 -3.26 14.02
C LYS A 118 -22.05 -2.05 13.74
N ASP A 119 -20.80 -2.32 13.36
CA ASP A 119 -19.78 -1.28 13.21
C ASP A 119 -19.78 -0.64 11.82
N MET A 120 -20.51 -1.23 10.87
CA MET A 120 -20.57 -0.78 9.48
C MET A 120 -22.01 -0.93 8.96
N GLU A 121 -22.43 -0.01 8.11
CA GLU A 121 -23.68 -0.13 7.37
C GLU A 121 -23.42 -0.58 5.93
N VAL A 122 -24.34 -1.41 5.41
CA VAL A 122 -24.34 -1.83 4.02
C VAL A 122 -25.66 -1.43 3.39
N PHE A 123 -25.60 -0.70 2.30
CA PHE A 123 -26.80 -0.32 1.54
C PHE A 123 -26.50 -0.29 0.03
N THR A 124 -27.56 -0.12 -0.76
CA THR A 124 -27.48 0.00 -2.22
C THR A 124 -27.93 1.39 -2.64
N LEU A 125 -27.20 2.00 -3.57
CA LEU A 125 -27.58 3.25 -4.23
C LEU A 125 -28.67 3.01 -5.26
N ASP A 126 -29.31 4.09 -5.73
CA ASP A 126 -30.39 4.04 -6.73
C ASP A 126 -29.95 3.41 -8.06
N ASN A 127 -28.66 3.48 -8.39
CA ASN A 127 -28.02 2.86 -9.56
C ASN A 127 -27.60 1.39 -9.35
N GLY A 128 -27.94 0.78 -8.21
CA GLY A 128 -27.63 -0.61 -7.90
C GLY A 128 -26.25 -0.86 -7.29
N ILE A 129 -25.42 0.17 -7.10
CA ILE A 129 -24.07 0.01 -6.52
C ILE A 129 -24.16 -0.20 -5.01
N ARG A 130 -23.52 -1.27 -4.54
CA ARG A 130 -23.40 -1.60 -3.11
C ARG A 130 -22.39 -0.69 -2.44
N VAL A 131 -22.74 -0.15 -1.26
CA VAL A 131 -21.90 0.71 -0.45
C VAL A 131 -21.63 0.06 0.89
N LEU A 132 -20.37 0.02 1.28
CA LEU A 132 -19.90 -0.24 2.64
C LEU A 132 -19.62 1.12 3.29
N TYR A 133 -20.38 1.46 4.31
CA TYR A 133 -20.36 2.80 4.91
C TYR A 133 -20.07 2.74 6.41
N LYS A 134 -19.20 3.62 6.86
CA LYS A 134 -19.00 3.92 8.29
C LYS A 134 -18.79 5.42 8.48
N GLN A 135 -19.58 6.03 9.36
CA GLN A 135 -19.34 7.42 9.72
C GLN A 135 -18.07 7.55 10.58
N ASN A 136 -17.20 8.49 10.22
CA ASN A 136 -16.06 8.89 11.02
C ASN A 136 -16.49 9.99 12.00
N THR A 137 -16.59 9.65 13.28
CA THR A 137 -16.92 10.58 14.37
C THR A 137 -15.70 11.05 15.14
N ASN A 138 -14.50 10.59 14.77
CA ASN A 138 -13.26 10.85 15.52
C ASN A 138 -12.51 12.08 14.99
N ASN A 139 -12.58 12.33 13.69
CA ASN A 139 -11.87 13.43 13.04
C ASN A 139 -12.50 13.78 11.69
N GLU A 140 -11.96 14.83 11.03
CA GLU A 140 -12.45 15.36 9.76
C GLU A 140 -11.87 14.65 8.52
N LEU A 141 -11.30 13.46 8.66
CA LEU A 141 -10.74 12.74 7.52
C LEU A 141 -11.77 11.83 6.87
N PHE A 142 -11.69 11.74 5.54
CA PHE A 142 -12.40 10.73 4.78
C PHE A 142 -11.44 9.80 4.03
N ASP A 143 -11.88 8.57 3.81
CA ASP A 143 -11.35 7.58 2.87
C ASP A 143 -12.52 7.06 2.04
N PHE A 144 -12.42 7.20 0.73
CA PHE A 144 -13.47 6.81 -0.20
C PHE A 144 -12.89 6.01 -1.36
N LYS A 145 -13.56 4.93 -1.75
CA LYS A 145 -13.13 4.05 -2.83
C LYS A 145 -14.29 3.74 -3.76
N ILE A 146 -14.04 3.83 -5.05
CA ILE A 146 -14.92 3.30 -6.11
C ILE A 146 -14.16 2.13 -6.74
N LEU A 147 -14.66 0.91 -6.57
CA LEU A 147 -13.98 -0.32 -6.94
C LEU A 147 -14.85 -1.15 -7.88
N ALA A 148 -14.40 -1.35 -9.11
CA ALA A 148 -14.95 -2.39 -9.96
C ALA A 148 -14.51 -3.77 -9.46
N LEU A 149 -15.35 -4.78 -9.64
CA LEU A 149 -15.10 -6.17 -9.23
C LEU A 149 -14.31 -6.95 -10.29
N GLU A 150 -13.33 -6.29 -10.88
CA GLU A 150 -12.37 -6.82 -11.84
C GLU A 150 -10.97 -6.30 -11.48
N GLY A 151 -9.99 -7.17 -11.43
CA GLY A 151 -8.63 -6.82 -11.06
C GLY A 151 -7.57 -7.43 -12.00
N SER A 152 -6.31 -7.45 -11.56
CA SER A 152 -5.20 -7.92 -12.41
C SER A 152 -5.28 -9.42 -12.74
N LEU A 153 -6.00 -10.22 -11.95
CA LEU A 153 -6.19 -11.65 -12.23
C LEU A 153 -7.27 -11.92 -13.27
N GLU A 154 -8.23 -11.03 -13.46
CA GLU A 154 -9.24 -11.10 -14.52
C GLU A 154 -8.74 -10.42 -15.81
N ASN A 155 -8.06 -9.29 -15.66
CA ASN A 155 -7.60 -8.48 -16.78
C ASN A 155 -6.15 -8.03 -16.58
N LYS A 156 -5.23 -8.72 -17.25
CA LYS A 156 -3.77 -8.48 -17.15
C LYS A 156 -3.32 -7.10 -17.67
N TYR A 157 -4.18 -6.36 -18.34
CA TYR A 157 -3.84 -5.05 -18.93
C TYR A 157 -4.09 -3.89 -17.96
N LEU A 158 -4.87 -4.10 -16.90
CA LEU A 158 -5.29 -3.03 -15.97
C LEU A 158 -4.12 -2.34 -15.29
N GLU A 159 -3.09 -3.06 -14.87
CA GLU A 159 -1.95 -2.43 -14.21
C GLU A 159 -1.27 -1.40 -15.12
N MET A 160 -1.05 -1.75 -16.39
CA MET A 160 -0.45 -0.81 -17.34
C MET A 160 -1.40 0.31 -17.72
N ALA A 161 -2.68 0.01 -17.88
CA ALA A 161 -3.71 1.03 -18.17
C ALA A 161 -3.80 2.06 -17.05
N PHE A 162 -3.84 1.62 -15.78
CA PHE A 162 -3.88 2.52 -14.64
C PHE A 162 -2.58 3.28 -14.41
N ASN A 163 -1.42 2.66 -14.67
CA ASN A 163 -0.14 3.36 -14.67
C ASN A 163 -0.09 4.46 -15.73
N TYR A 164 -0.61 4.19 -16.92
CA TYR A 164 -0.73 5.22 -17.97
C TYR A 164 -1.68 6.33 -17.55
N PHE A 165 -2.88 5.99 -17.10
CA PHE A 165 -3.89 6.92 -16.63
C PHE A 165 -3.38 7.85 -15.53
N ASP A 166 -2.56 7.37 -14.61
CA ASP A 166 -2.05 8.16 -13.48
C ASP A 166 -1.23 9.38 -13.95
N PHE A 167 -0.49 9.26 -15.05
CA PHE A 167 0.32 10.33 -15.62
C PHE A 167 -0.45 11.31 -16.54
N LEU A 168 -1.70 11.01 -16.86
CA LEU A 168 -2.46 11.82 -17.82
C LEU A 168 -3.28 12.91 -17.14
N GLY A 169 -3.49 14.01 -17.87
CA GLY A 169 -4.47 15.03 -17.56
C GLY A 169 -5.79 14.82 -18.31
N THR A 170 -6.60 15.87 -18.37
CA THR A 170 -7.79 16.00 -19.22
C THR A 170 -7.60 17.08 -20.26
N ASP A 171 -8.61 17.34 -21.09
CA ASP A 171 -8.56 18.48 -22.01
C ASP A 171 -8.53 19.85 -21.31
N SER A 172 -9.05 19.92 -20.08
CA SER A 172 -9.16 21.16 -19.31
C SER A 172 -8.03 21.34 -18.30
N LEU A 173 -7.42 20.27 -17.81
CA LEU A 173 -6.41 20.29 -16.75
C LEU A 173 -5.26 19.34 -17.08
N SER A 174 -4.04 19.85 -17.07
CA SER A 174 -2.84 19.00 -17.10
C SER A 174 -2.69 18.19 -15.81
N GLN A 175 -1.91 17.10 -15.85
CA GLN A 175 -1.61 16.32 -14.63
C GLN A 175 -0.96 17.16 -13.53
N ILE A 176 -0.06 18.09 -13.90
CA ILE A 176 0.60 19.01 -12.95
C ILE A 176 -0.42 19.92 -12.26
N GLU A 177 -1.41 20.42 -12.99
CA GLU A 177 -2.48 21.25 -12.40
C GLU A 177 -3.39 20.43 -11.49
N MET A 178 -3.72 19.18 -11.88
CA MET A 178 -4.47 18.25 -11.02
C MET A 178 -3.72 17.94 -9.72
N ASP A 179 -2.41 17.68 -9.79
CA ASP A 179 -1.57 17.43 -8.62
C ASP A 179 -1.50 18.66 -7.70
N LYS A 180 -1.43 19.86 -8.29
CA LYS A 180 -1.48 21.12 -7.54
C LYS A 180 -2.83 21.29 -6.84
N MET A 181 -3.94 21.02 -7.54
CA MET A 181 -5.27 21.08 -6.92
C MET A 181 -5.40 20.08 -5.77
N GLN A 182 -4.93 18.85 -5.94
CA GLN A 182 -4.91 17.85 -4.85
C GLN A 182 -4.07 18.35 -3.66
N TYR A 183 -2.91 18.94 -3.93
CA TYR A 183 -2.06 19.52 -2.88
C TYR A 183 -2.78 20.67 -2.13
N ASP A 184 -3.41 21.59 -2.87
CA ASP A 184 -4.12 22.74 -2.30
C ASP A 184 -5.35 22.33 -1.47
N TYR A 185 -6.04 21.26 -1.90
CA TYR A 185 -7.16 20.64 -1.17
C TYR A 185 -6.72 19.74 -0.02
N ALA A 186 -5.43 19.44 0.10
CA ALA A 186 -4.91 18.41 1.00
C ALA A 186 -5.62 17.05 0.83
N THR A 187 -5.82 16.67 -0.40
CA THR A 187 -6.45 15.43 -0.80
C THR A 187 -5.50 14.53 -1.55
N TYR A 188 -5.93 13.30 -1.71
CA TYR A 188 -5.22 12.27 -2.40
C TYR A 188 -6.20 11.51 -3.31
N PHE A 189 -5.93 11.51 -4.58
CA PHE A 189 -6.64 10.73 -5.58
C PHE A 189 -5.66 9.83 -6.31
N ARG A 190 -5.88 8.53 -6.29
CA ARG A 190 -5.05 7.57 -7.01
C ARG A 190 -5.85 6.43 -7.62
N PRO A 191 -5.47 6.00 -8.83
CA PRO A 191 -5.87 4.71 -9.37
C PRO A 191 -5.17 3.58 -8.60
N MET A 192 -5.87 2.46 -8.43
CA MET A 192 -5.36 1.27 -7.76
C MET A 192 -5.86 0.01 -8.44
N VAL A 193 -4.97 -0.97 -8.58
CA VAL A 193 -5.28 -2.31 -9.09
C VAL A 193 -4.90 -3.34 -8.04
N TRP A 194 -5.82 -4.23 -7.70
CA TRP A 194 -5.61 -5.40 -6.86
C TRP A 194 -5.91 -6.66 -7.66
N SER A 195 -5.71 -7.82 -7.06
CA SER A 195 -5.95 -9.11 -7.70
C SER A 195 -7.33 -9.24 -8.35
N HIS A 196 -8.40 -8.86 -7.62
CA HIS A 196 -9.80 -9.04 -8.05
C HIS A 196 -10.61 -7.74 -8.01
N LYS A 197 -9.96 -6.60 -7.92
CA LYS A 197 -10.62 -5.28 -7.89
C LYS A 197 -9.69 -4.25 -8.48
N ALA A 198 -10.25 -3.27 -9.15
CA ALA A 198 -9.51 -2.09 -9.56
C ALA A 198 -10.43 -0.88 -9.51
N GLY A 199 -9.85 0.31 -9.37
CA GLY A 199 -10.63 1.53 -9.31
C GLY A 199 -9.83 2.69 -8.75
N VAL A 200 -10.51 3.60 -8.08
CA VAL A 200 -9.92 4.83 -7.57
C VAL A 200 -10.12 4.96 -6.06
N VAL A 201 -9.10 5.51 -5.42
CA VAL A 201 -9.09 5.81 -3.98
C VAL A 201 -8.93 7.32 -3.80
N LEU A 202 -9.79 7.90 -2.99
CA LEU A 202 -9.78 9.30 -2.61
C LEU A 202 -9.66 9.40 -1.09
N SER A 203 -8.83 10.29 -0.59
CA SER A 203 -8.75 10.56 0.84
C SER A 203 -8.31 12.00 1.12
N GLY A 204 -8.68 12.53 2.30
CA GLY A 204 -8.31 13.88 2.67
C GLY A 204 -9.20 14.48 3.75
N LEU A 205 -9.28 15.82 3.80
CA LEU A 205 -10.22 16.53 4.66
C LEU A 205 -11.62 16.50 4.08
N ASN A 206 -12.62 16.34 4.92
CA ASN A 206 -14.04 16.27 4.52
C ASN A 206 -14.51 17.48 3.70
N GLU A 207 -14.03 18.68 4.01
CA GLU A 207 -14.31 19.91 3.24
C GLU A 207 -13.92 19.82 1.77
N SER A 208 -12.98 18.92 1.45
CA SER A 208 -12.47 18.73 0.10
C SER A 208 -13.02 17.46 -0.59
N PHE A 209 -13.95 16.73 0.05
CA PHE A 209 -14.50 15.48 -0.48
C PHE A 209 -15.17 15.68 -1.85
N GLU A 210 -16.11 16.61 -1.93
CA GLU A 210 -16.84 16.88 -3.19
C GLU A 210 -15.93 17.45 -4.29
N PRO A 211 -15.05 18.43 -4.03
CA PRO A 211 -14.09 18.92 -5.02
C PRO A 211 -13.18 17.82 -5.59
N VAL A 212 -12.61 16.96 -4.76
CA VAL A 212 -11.73 15.89 -5.27
C VAL A 212 -12.52 14.77 -5.95
N LEU A 213 -13.76 14.50 -5.53
CA LEU A 213 -14.63 13.57 -6.23
C LEU A 213 -14.92 14.06 -7.66
N LYS A 214 -15.27 15.33 -7.82
CA LYS A 214 -15.48 15.93 -9.15
C LYS A 214 -14.23 15.86 -10.02
N LEU A 215 -13.07 16.16 -9.45
CA LEU A 215 -11.78 16.07 -10.16
C LEU A 215 -11.51 14.62 -10.63
N ALA A 216 -11.74 13.64 -9.77
CA ALA A 216 -11.55 12.22 -10.09
C ALA A 216 -12.52 11.75 -11.19
N LEU A 217 -13.79 12.13 -11.10
CA LEU A 217 -14.82 11.76 -12.09
C LEU A 217 -14.57 12.44 -13.43
N ASP A 218 -14.13 13.70 -13.44
CA ASP A 218 -13.73 14.40 -14.65
C ASP A 218 -12.56 13.69 -15.34
N LYS A 219 -11.52 13.30 -14.57
CA LYS A 219 -10.39 12.56 -15.12
C LYS A 219 -10.81 11.20 -15.68
N ILE A 220 -11.66 10.44 -14.99
CA ILE A 220 -12.15 9.15 -15.50
C ILE A 220 -12.91 9.31 -16.81
N LYS A 221 -13.69 10.36 -16.94
CA LYS A 221 -14.54 10.63 -18.11
C LYS A 221 -13.79 11.23 -19.29
N ASN A 222 -12.90 12.19 -19.02
CA ASN A 222 -12.32 13.10 -20.00
C ASN A 222 -10.79 13.02 -20.08
N VAL A 223 -10.20 11.87 -19.65
CA VAL A 223 -8.75 11.64 -19.73
C VAL A 223 -8.26 11.80 -21.17
N LYS A 224 -7.15 12.57 -21.32
CA LYS A 224 -6.53 12.87 -22.61
C LYS A 224 -5.27 12.04 -22.81
N ALA A 225 -5.18 11.36 -23.94
CA ALA A 225 -4.02 10.59 -24.34
C ALA A 225 -2.78 11.48 -24.55
N ASP A 226 -1.60 10.94 -24.22
CA ASP A 226 -0.28 11.50 -24.52
C ASP A 226 0.67 10.37 -24.96
N GLU A 227 0.99 10.38 -26.27
CA GLU A 227 1.82 9.33 -26.86
C GLU A 227 3.26 9.34 -26.33
N ASN A 228 3.82 10.49 -25.92
CA ASN A 228 5.17 10.54 -25.34
C ASN A 228 5.19 9.85 -23.98
N ILE A 229 4.15 10.04 -23.17
CA ILE A 229 4.00 9.34 -21.88
C ILE A 229 3.86 7.84 -22.13
N LEU A 230 3.04 7.44 -23.11
CA LEU A 230 2.86 6.02 -23.45
C LEU A 230 4.18 5.35 -23.87
N GLU A 231 4.93 5.97 -24.79
CA GLU A 231 6.20 5.41 -25.27
C GLU A 231 7.23 5.28 -24.15
N ASN A 232 7.35 6.28 -23.26
CA ASN A 232 8.20 6.19 -22.09
C ASN A 232 7.77 5.06 -21.13
N LEU A 233 6.47 4.92 -20.92
CA LEU A 233 5.91 3.85 -20.09
C LEU A 233 6.21 2.47 -20.68
N LYS A 234 6.05 2.27 -21.99
CA LYS A 234 6.40 1.02 -22.70
C LYS A 234 7.87 0.66 -22.51
N ILE A 235 8.77 1.63 -22.74
CA ILE A 235 10.23 1.42 -22.58
C ILE A 235 10.54 0.97 -21.16
N ASN A 236 10.01 1.69 -20.15
CA ASN A 236 10.24 1.38 -18.73
C ASN A 236 9.64 0.03 -18.34
N THR A 237 8.43 -0.29 -18.81
CA THR A 237 7.76 -1.57 -18.52
C THR A 237 8.53 -2.74 -19.12
N VAL A 238 8.95 -2.66 -20.39
CA VAL A 238 9.76 -3.71 -21.04
C VAL A 238 11.10 -3.89 -20.32
N LYS A 239 11.75 -2.79 -19.93
CA LYS A 239 12.98 -2.86 -19.14
C LYS A 239 12.73 -3.57 -17.81
N GLN A 240 11.70 -3.19 -17.07
CA GLN A 240 11.37 -3.82 -15.79
C GLN A 240 11.08 -5.33 -15.93
N LEU A 241 10.34 -5.73 -16.96
CA LEU A 241 10.09 -7.16 -17.26
C LEU A 241 11.38 -7.94 -17.52
N ASN A 242 12.36 -7.32 -18.19
CA ASN A 242 13.66 -7.94 -18.43
C ASN A 242 14.52 -7.95 -17.14
N ASP A 243 14.54 -6.86 -16.39
CA ASP A 243 15.27 -6.76 -15.12
C ASP A 243 14.75 -7.76 -14.08
N ASN A 244 13.45 -8.04 -14.06
CA ASN A 244 12.84 -9.06 -13.20
C ASN A 244 13.37 -10.46 -13.46
N LYS A 245 13.71 -10.79 -14.71
CA LYS A 245 14.35 -12.08 -15.07
C LYS A 245 15.78 -12.22 -14.51
N LEU A 246 16.41 -11.09 -14.20
CA LEU A 246 17.73 -11.00 -13.57
C LEU A 246 17.66 -10.78 -12.06
N ASN A 247 16.46 -10.80 -11.47
CA ASN A 247 16.27 -10.62 -10.04
C ASN A 247 15.97 -11.97 -9.37
N GLN A 248 16.87 -12.42 -8.49
CA GLN A 248 16.76 -13.71 -7.82
C GLN A 248 15.42 -13.89 -7.09
N LYS A 249 14.94 -12.86 -6.37
CA LYS A 249 13.68 -12.93 -5.63
C LYS A 249 12.46 -13.02 -6.56
N ALA A 250 12.49 -12.31 -7.69
CA ALA A 250 11.43 -12.39 -8.69
C ALA A 250 11.37 -13.78 -9.32
N CYS A 251 12.52 -14.34 -9.70
CA CYS A 251 12.62 -15.72 -10.22
C CYS A 251 12.11 -16.74 -9.18
N PHE A 252 12.50 -16.58 -7.91
CA PHE A 252 12.04 -17.44 -6.84
C PHE A 252 10.52 -17.34 -6.60
N ASN A 253 9.93 -16.15 -6.68
CA ASN A 253 8.48 -15.98 -6.58
C ASN A 253 7.74 -16.69 -7.73
N CYS A 254 8.26 -16.63 -8.96
CA CYS A 254 7.70 -17.39 -10.09
C CYS A 254 7.77 -18.91 -9.85
N LEU A 255 8.90 -19.40 -9.32
CA LEU A 255 9.04 -20.82 -8.95
C LEU A 255 8.05 -21.21 -7.86
N ARG A 256 7.90 -20.38 -6.82
CA ARG A 256 6.91 -20.58 -5.76
C ARG A 256 5.48 -20.69 -6.31
N ASP A 257 5.11 -19.78 -7.22
CA ASP A 257 3.78 -19.79 -7.80
C ASP A 257 3.56 -20.98 -8.74
N TYR A 258 4.61 -21.43 -9.42
CA TYR A 258 4.57 -22.67 -10.18
C TYR A 258 4.35 -23.89 -9.25
N VAL A 259 5.06 -23.96 -8.13
CA VAL A 259 4.89 -25.03 -7.13
C VAL A 259 3.48 -25.03 -6.55
N ALA A 260 2.93 -23.84 -6.29
CA ALA A 260 1.63 -23.71 -5.65
C ALA A 260 0.44 -23.94 -6.60
N TYR A 261 0.53 -23.48 -7.83
CA TYR A 261 -0.61 -23.42 -8.76
C TYR A 261 -0.38 -24.21 -10.07
N GLY A 262 0.85 -24.70 -10.33
CA GLY A 262 1.18 -25.39 -11.58
C GLY A 262 1.50 -24.44 -12.73
N PRO A 263 1.44 -24.97 -13.98
CA PRO A 263 1.83 -24.22 -15.18
C PRO A 263 0.91 -23.03 -15.49
N VAL A 264 -0.33 -23.04 -15.01
CA VAL A 264 -1.27 -21.92 -15.12
C VAL A 264 -1.36 -21.24 -13.77
N ASN A 265 -0.67 -20.11 -13.60
CA ASN A 265 -0.54 -19.45 -12.32
C ASN A 265 -0.55 -17.92 -12.46
N PRO A 266 -0.76 -17.19 -11.35
CA PRO A 266 -0.83 -15.72 -11.36
C PRO A 266 0.41 -15.03 -11.94
N SER A 267 1.61 -15.56 -11.70
CA SER A 267 2.87 -14.93 -12.14
C SER A 267 3.04 -14.86 -13.66
N ILE A 268 2.43 -15.78 -14.41
CA ILE A 268 2.51 -15.78 -15.87
C ILE A 268 1.35 -14.98 -16.52
N PHE A 269 0.33 -14.59 -15.75
CA PHE A 269 -0.79 -13.81 -16.23
C PHE A 269 -0.44 -12.32 -16.22
N SER A 270 0.52 -11.93 -17.06
CA SER A 270 0.97 -10.56 -17.29
C SER A 270 1.22 -10.31 -18.77
N PRO A 271 1.20 -9.06 -19.25
CA PRO A 271 1.53 -8.77 -20.64
C PRO A 271 2.98 -9.14 -20.95
N SER A 272 3.19 -9.77 -22.09
CA SER A 272 4.53 -10.03 -22.63
C SER A 272 5.19 -8.73 -23.13
N PRO A 273 6.53 -8.68 -23.27
CA PRO A 273 7.21 -7.53 -23.83
C PRO A 273 6.74 -7.14 -25.25
N SER A 274 6.29 -8.11 -26.06
CA SER A 274 5.74 -7.87 -27.39
C SER A 274 4.35 -7.24 -27.32
N GLU A 275 3.48 -7.69 -26.43
CA GLU A 275 2.18 -7.09 -26.19
C GLU A 275 2.34 -5.63 -25.68
N VAL A 276 3.22 -5.40 -24.69
CA VAL A 276 3.50 -4.05 -24.18
C VAL A 276 3.89 -3.08 -25.29
N LYS A 277 4.78 -3.52 -26.21
CA LYS A 277 5.20 -2.69 -27.35
C LYS A 277 4.05 -2.37 -28.32
N SER A 278 3.05 -3.24 -28.45
CA SER A 278 1.93 -3.09 -29.37
C SER A 278 0.78 -2.25 -28.81
N PHE A 279 0.76 -1.91 -27.52
CA PHE A 279 -0.34 -1.16 -26.93
C PHE A 279 -0.44 0.25 -27.52
N THR A 280 -1.68 0.68 -27.71
CA THR A 280 -2.03 2.04 -28.10
C THR A 280 -2.67 2.78 -26.93
N SER A 281 -2.67 4.10 -26.97
CA SER A 281 -3.38 4.93 -25.99
C SER A 281 -4.85 4.56 -25.93
N ASP A 282 -5.52 4.43 -27.05
CA ASP A 282 -6.93 4.07 -27.13
C ASP A 282 -7.22 2.72 -26.50
N PHE A 283 -6.34 1.72 -26.72
CA PHE A 283 -6.48 0.40 -26.11
C PHE A 283 -6.41 0.49 -24.59
N LEU A 284 -5.40 1.17 -24.03
CA LEU A 284 -5.25 1.27 -22.58
C LEU A 284 -6.37 2.10 -21.93
N LEU A 285 -6.78 3.19 -22.56
CA LEU A 285 -7.87 4.03 -22.04
C LEU A 285 -9.24 3.33 -22.16
N SER A 286 -9.44 2.46 -23.16
CA SER A 286 -10.64 1.64 -23.23
C SER A 286 -10.75 0.69 -22.05
N GLN A 287 -9.62 0.12 -21.55
CA GLN A 287 -9.62 -0.73 -20.35
C GLN A 287 -10.18 0.00 -19.12
N ILE A 288 -9.82 1.28 -18.95
CA ILE A 288 -10.32 2.12 -17.84
C ILE A 288 -11.82 2.37 -18.02
N LYS A 289 -12.24 2.76 -19.22
CA LYS A 289 -13.64 3.07 -19.53
C LYS A 289 -14.54 1.84 -19.34
N ASP A 290 -14.11 0.68 -19.83
CA ASP A 290 -14.85 -0.57 -19.74
C ASP A 290 -14.95 -1.05 -18.29
N LEU A 291 -13.88 -0.83 -17.49
CA LEU A 291 -13.85 -1.18 -16.07
C LEU A 291 -14.96 -0.46 -15.29
N PHE A 292 -15.17 0.83 -15.52
CA PHE A 292 -16.23 1.59 -14.86
C PHE A 292 -17.65 1.27 -15.38
N GLY A 293 -17.78 0.44 -16.40
CA GLY A 293 -19.03 -0.21 -16.84
C GLY A 293 -19.31 -1.56 -16.17
N LYS A 294 -18.39 -2.08 -15.36
CA LYS A 294 -18.53 -3.36 -14.63
C LYS A 294 -19.24 -3.20 -13.29
N GLU A 295 -19.68 -4.32 -12.70
CA GLU A 295 -20.16 -4.32 -11.31
C GLU A 295 -19.16 -3.68 -10.36
N GLN A 296 -19.68 -2.83 -9.48
CA GLN A 296 -18.89 -2.00 -8.59
C GLN A 296 -19.35 -2.10 -7.15
N MET A 297 -18.43 -1.77 -6.27
CA MET A 297 -18.74 -1.48 -4.87
C MET A 297 -18.08 -0.14 -4.47
N MET A 298 -18.67 0.55 -3.52
CA MET A 298 -18.09 1.73 -2.89
C MET A 298 -17.80 1.45 -1.43
N MET A 299 -16.72 2.07 -0.94
CA MET A 299 -16.40 2.05 0.48
C MET A 299 -16.20 3.49 0.94
N TYR A 300 -16.91 3.89 1.99
CA TYR A 300 -16.78 5.22 2.56
C TYR A 300 -16.56 5.14 4.08
N TYR A 301 -15.52 5.79 4.54
CA TYR A 301 -15.28 6.13 5.92
C TYR A 301 -15.00 7.63 5.99
N GLY A 302 -15.89 8.41 6.59
CA GLY A 302 -15.75 9.87 6.62
C GLY A 302 -16.86 10.54 7.43
N PRO A 303 -16.76 11.86 7.68
CA PRO A 303 -17.67 12.58 8.55
C PRO A 303 -19.10 12.75 8.02
N LEU A 304 -19.33 12.68 6.70
CA LEU A 304 -20.69 12.83 6.15
C LEU A 304 -21.63 11.80 6.73
N THR A 305 -22.86 12.22 7.07
CA THR A 305 -23.92 11.26 7.36
C THR A 305 -24.24 10.42 6.13
N LYS A 306 -24.92 9.30 6.33
CA LYS A 306 -25.35 8.42 5.25
C LYS A 306 -26.18 9.14 4.19
N GLU A 307 -27.09 9.99 4.63
CA GLU A 307 -27.97 10.79 3.78
C GLU A 307 -27.19 11.80 2.95
N GLN A 308 -26.26 12.54 3.57
CA GLN A 308 -25.38 13.48 2.90
C GLN A 308 -24.48 12.77 1.87
N PHE A 309 -23.91 11.63 2.25
CA PHE A 309 -23.10 10.83 1.34
C PHE A 309 -23.92 10.36 0.12
N LYS A 310 -25.13 9.82 0.35
CA LYS A 310 -26.02 9.38 -0.74
C LYS A 310 -26.40 10.53 -1.67
N GLU A 311 -26.70 11.68 -1.12
CA GLU A 311 -27.04 12.88 -1.90
C GLU A 311 -25.89 13.28 -2.83
N VAL A 312 -24.67 13.38 -2.28
CA VAL A 312 -23.48 13.73 -3.09
C VAL A 312 -23.23 12.69 -4.19
N ILE A 313 -23.21 11.41 -3.84
CA ILE A 313 -22.92 10.36 -4.83
C ILE A 313 -24.01 10.24 -5.88
N ASN A 314 -25.28 10.28 -5.50
CA ASN A 314 -26.40 10.23 -6.47
C ASN A 314 -26.40 11.45 -7.41
N ARG A 315 -25.90 12.60 -6.97
CA ARG A 315 -25.78 13.80 -7.82
C ARG A 315 -24.57 13.71 -8.77
N GLU A 316 -23.40 13.32 -8.27
CA GLU A 316 -22.13 13.43 -8.99
C GLU A 316 -21.78 12.17 -9.79
N TYR A 317 -22.10 10.96 -9.29
CA TYR A 317 -21.70 9.69 -9.91
C TYR A 317 -22.83 9.06 -10.71
N LYS A 318 -22.79 9.28 -12.02
CA LYS A 318 -23.75 8.70 -12.97
C LYS A 318 -23.09 7.58 -13.76
N VAL A 319 -23.66 6.40 -13.71
CA VAL A 319 -23.23 5.22 -14.48
C VAL A 319 -24.40 4.65 -15.26
N ASN A 320 -24.08 4.07 -16.39
CA ASN A 320 -25.08 3.33 -17.17
C ASN A 320 -25.40 2.01 -16.47
N THR A 321 -26.68 1.66 -16.39
CA THR A 321 -27.15 0.40 -15.81
C THR A 321 -27.87 -0.42 -16.86
N PRO A 322 -27.84 -1.77 -16.81
CA PRO A 322 -27.17 -2.58 -15.81
C PRO A 322 -25.64 -2.60 -15.97
N LEU A 323 -24.92 -2.72 -14.86
CA LEU A 323 -23.47 -2.92 -14.85
C LEU A 323 -23.14 -4.34 -15.29
N ALA A 324 -22.09 -4.49 -16.10
CA ALA A 324 -21.67 -5.80 -16.59
C ALA A 324 -20.99 -6.61 -15.49
N LYS A 325 -21.31 -7.91 -15.42
CA LYS A 325 -20.64 -8.84 -14.50
C LYS A 325 -19.27 -9.21 -15.01
N THR A 326 -18.32 -9.36 -14.09
CA THR A 326 -17.01 -9.93 -14.37
C THR A 326 -16.97 -11.37 -13.91
N GLU A 327 -16.53 -12.27 -14.78
CA GLU A 327 -16.26 -13.65 -14.41
C GLU A 327 -14.94 -13.70 -13.64
N ARG A 328 -15.02 -14.12 -12.37
CA ARG A 328 -13.86 -14.22 -11.49
C ARG A 328 -12.97 -15.38 -11.94
N LYS A 329 -11.67 -15.09 -12.09
CA LYS A 329 -10.65 -16.12 -12.29
C LYS A 329 -10.11 -16.61 -10.95
N ASP A 330 -10.19 -17.92 -10.75
CA ASP A 330 -9.58 -18.58 -9.60
C ASP A 330 -8.36 -19.38 -10.06
N TYR A 331 -7.32 -19.33 -9.24
CA TYR A 331 -6.08 -20.12 -9.38
C TYR A 331 -6.05 -21.12 -8.20
N PRO A 332 -6.58 -22.34 -8.36
CA PRO A 332 -6.61 -23.31 -7.28
C PRO A 332 -5.20 -23.82 -6.99
N PHE A 333 -4.89 -23.99 -5.72
CA PHE A 333 -3.66 -24.66 -5.31
C PHE A 333 -3.67 -26.12 -5.76
N ILE A 334 -2.56 -26.57 -6.37
CA ILE A 334 -2.40 -27.99 -6.70
C ILE A 334 -2.17 -28.79 -5.40
N ARG A 335 -2.68 -30.04 -5.38
CA ARG A 335 -2.50 -30.93 -4.26
C ARG A 335 -1.10 -31.53 -4.29
N THR A 336 -0.43 -31.58 -3.14
CA THR A 336 0.85 -32.26 -2.98
C THR A 336 0.59 -33.77 -2.81
N ASN A 337 0.91 -34.56 -3.83
CA ASN A 337 0.70 -36.02 -3.83
C ASN A 337 1.96 -36.78 -3.44
N GLU A 338 3.13 -36.22 -3.78
CA GLU A 338 4.45 -36.81 -3.52
C GLU A 338 5.48 -35.72 -3.20
N ALA A 339 6.60 -36.12 -2.63
CA ALA A 339 7.70 -35.20 -2.37
C ALA A 339 8.47 -34.91 -3.65
N GLU A 340 8.55 -33.64 -4.02
CA GLU A 340 9.26 -33.14 -5.21
C GLU A 340 10.18 -31.99 -4.81
N VAL A 341 11.36 -31.91 -5.45
CA VAL A 341 12.30 -30.79 -5.28
C VAL A 341 12.45 -30.08 -6.61
N LEU A 342 11.97 -28.85 -6.66
CA LEU A 342 12.09 -27.99 -7.84
C LEU A 342 13.19 -26.96 -7.62
N VAL A 343 14.09 -26.83 -8.59
CA VAL A 343 15.26 -25.96 -8.52
C VAL A 343 15.30 -25.03 -9.73
N ALA A 344 15.34 -23.73 -9.49
CA ALA A 344 15.67 -22.73 -10.50
C ALA A 344 17.13 -22.29 -10.27
N PRO A 345 18.08 -22.64 -11.17
CA PRO A 345 19.48 -22.24 -11.01
C PRO A 345 19.63 -20.73 -11.15
N TYR A 346 20.40 -20.12 -10.24
CA TYR A 346 20.69 -18.70 -10.23
C TYR A 346 22.10 -18.45 -9.67
N ASP A 347 22.86 -17.57 -10.32
CA ASP A 347 24.22 -17.22 -9.89
C ASP A 347 24.15 -16.22 -8.71
N ALA A 348 24.07 -16.77 -7.49
CA ALA A 348 24.07 -15.99 -6.25
C ALA A 348 24.73 -16.75 -5.11
N LYS A 349 25.17 -15.99 -4.09
CA LYS A 349 25.78 -16.53 -2.87
C LYS A 349 24.75 -17.02 -1.85
N GLN A 350 23.49 -16.68 -2.02
CA GLN A 350 22.38 -17.02 -1.12
C GLN A 350 21.39 -17.90 -1.86
N ILE A 351 20.80 -18.83 -1.13
CA ILE A 351 19.75 -19.72 -1.63
C ILE A 351 18.43 -19.31 -0.94
N TYR A 352 17.37 -19.19 -1.73
CA TYR A 352 16.01 -19.16 -1.23
C TYR A 352 15.45 -20.59 -1.25
N MET A 353 14.85 -21.00 -0.14
CA MET A 353 14.21 -22.30 -0.03
C MET A 353 12.81 -22.11 0.58
N LEU A 354 11.83 -22.82 0.03
CA LEU A 354 10.46 -22.87 0.54
C LEU A 354 9.97 -24.31 0.55
N GLY A 355 9.49 -24.77 1.69
CA GLY A 355 8.70 -25.98 1.81
C GLY A 355 7.22 -25.63 1.57
N PHE A 356 6.58 -26.29 0.61
CA PHE A 356 5.17 -26.14 0.31
C PHE A 356 4.46 -27.49 0.44
N SER A 357 3.31 -27.51 1.12
CA SER A 357 2.47 -28.69 1.20
C SER A 357 1.01 -28.28 1.16
N ASN A 358 0.22 -28.92 0.30
CA ASN A 358 -1.21 -28.77 0.23
C ASN A 358 -1.89 -30.14 0.26
N THR A 359 -2.52 -30.46 1.40
CA THR A 359 -3.25 -31.71 1.60
C THR A 359 -4.65 -31.71 0.99
N GLY A 360 -5.08 -30.57 0.44
CA GLY A 360 -6.44 -30.35 -0.09
C GLY A 360 -7.46 -29.98 0.99
N GLU A 361 -7.04 -29.76 2.23
CA GLU A 361 -7.93 -29.24 3.29
C GLU A 361 -8.38 -27.82 2.96
N LYS A 362 -9.67 -27.56 3.17
CA LYS A 362 -10.22 -26.21 3.06
C LYS A 362 -9.87 -25.40 4.30
N TYR A 363 -9.78 -24.08 4.10
CA TYR A 363 -9.61 -23.15 5.20
C TYR A 363 -10.72 -23.31 6.24
N ASP A 364 -10.34 -23.46 7.50
CA ASP A 364 -11.23 -23.65 8.63
C ASP A 364 -10.84 -22.69 9.76
N LEU A 365 -11.71 -21.72 10.05
CA LEU A 365 -11.50 -20.76 11.14
C LEU A 365 -11.35 -21.42 12.51
N GLY A 366 -11.99 -22.55 12.75
CA GLY A 366 -11.87 -23.29 14.01
C GLY A 366 -10.48 -23.89 14.23
N LYS A 367 -9.77 -24.23 13.15
CA LYS A 367 -8.39 -24.74 13.20
C LYS A 367 -7.33 -23.62 13.27
N LEU A 368 -7.69 -22.39 12.94
CA LEU A 368 -6.74 -21.29 12.85
C LEU A 368 -5.91 -21.06 14.11
N PRO A 369 -6.47 -21.04 15.35
CA PRO A 369 -5.69 -20.85 16.56
C PRO A 369 -4.63 -21.95 16.77
N VAL A 370 -4.94 -23.19 16.39
CA VAL A 370 -4.01 -24.33 16.51
C VAL A 370 -2.87 -24.18 15.50
N VAL A 371 -3.19 -23.78 14.25
CA VAL A 371 -2.20 -23.55 13.20
C VAL A 371 -1.28 -22.38 13.56
N GLU A 372 -1.82 -21.29 14.09
CA GLU A 372 -1.03 -20.14 14.52
C GLU A 372 -0.11 -20.48 15.70
N LEU A 373 -0.61 -21.24 16.68
CA LEU A 373 0.20 -21.68 17.80
C LEU A 373 1.33 -22.62 17.34
N TYR A 374 1.03 -23.56 16.43
CA TYR A 374 2.03 -24.42 15.83
C TYR A 374 3.10 -23.64 15.07
N ASN A 375 2.69 -22.68 14.25
CA ASN A 375 3.62 -21.84 13.50
C ASN A 375 4.51 -21.00 14.43
N ALA A 376 3.95 -20.42 15.50
CA ALA A 376 4.72 -19.67 16.49
C ALA A 376 5.74 -20.56 17.21
N TYR A 377 5.36 -21.80 17.58
CA TYR A 377 6.25 -22.76 18.22
C TYR A 377 7.32 -23.29 17.28
N PHE A 378 6.97 -23.61 16.04
CA PHE A 378 7.86 -24.26 15.09
C PHE A 378 8.81 -23.29 14.39
N GLY A 379 8.33 -22.15 13.87
CA GLY A 379 9.13 -21.25 13.05
C GLY A 379 8.87 -19.74 13.24
N GLY A 380 7.96 -19.34 14.12
CA GLY A 380 7.45 -17.97 14.21
C GLY A 380 8.33 -16.95 14.95
N GLY A 381 9.53 -17.28 15.38
CA GLY A 381 10.38 -16.35 16.11
C GLY A 381 11.73 -16.91 16.52
N MET A 382 12.57 -16.07 17.15
CA MET A 382 13.91 -16.48 17.57
C MET A 382 13.94 -17.65 18.59
N ASN A 383 12.84 -17.90 19.28
CA ASN A 383 12.70 -19.00 20.22
C ASN A 383 12.04 -20.23 19.60
N ALA A 384 11.71 -20.20 18.31
CA ALA A 384 11.09 -21.32 17.61
C ALA A 384 12.11 -22.42 17.29
N ILE A 385 11.64 -23.66 17.17
CA ILE A 385 12.49 -24.85 16.96
C ILE A 385 13.41 -24.69 15.74
N VAL A 386 12.89 -24.19 14.62
CA VAL A 386 13.68 -24.05 13.37
C VAL A 386 14.75 -22.97 13.46
N PHE A 387 14.60 -22.02 14.38
CA PHE A 387 15.57 -20.94 14.55
C PHE A 387 16.73 -21.31 15.46
N GLN A 388 16.55 -22.23 16.39
CA GLN A 388 17.58 -22.74 17.31
C GLN A 388 18.48 -23.78 16.64
#